data_6db2f765fbbfa7d58e423ec316edc906
#
_entry.id   6db2f765fbbfa7d58e423ec316edc906
#
_cell.length_a   1.000
_cell.length_b   1.000
_cell.length_c   1.000
_cell.angle_alpha   90.00
_cell.angle_beta   90.00
_cell.angle_gamma   90.00
#
_symmetry.space_group_name_H-M   'P 1'
#
loop_
_entity.id
_entity.type
_entity.pdbx_description
1 polymer ?
#
loop_
_entity_poly.entity_id
_entity_poly.type
_entity_poly.pdbx_seq_one_letter_code
_entity_poly.pdbx_strand_id
1 'polypeptide(L)'
;MKLYLIRHAESEANAASDLDNPTYYYDARITQRGVEQAKKLNNRIINLKFDKYFCSPLTRTLETFSIVFPSKKPVIEPLIREHLYHSCDVGRQPKKLKKEFNDFDFNNLNDFWWNNNKPINEKKIIQESHNDIKMRLRSFLLSIKNLNLQKIVLVSHGTFLSQITEYMLDNCEVYDCEYNEVYEKFF
;
A
#
# COMPACT_ATOMS: atom_id res chain seq x y z
N MET A 1 5.15 16.87 -11.20
CA MET A 1 4.16 15.80 -10.95
C MET A 1 3.98 15.68 -9.45
N LYS A 2 2.74 15.80 -8.98
CA LYS A 2 2.42 15.76 -7.55
C LYS A 2 2.02 14.36 -7.13
N LEU A 3 2.62 13.86 -6.06
CA LEU A 3 2.29 12.59 -5.42
C LEU A 3 1.40 12.82 -4.22
N TYR A 4 0.34 12.03 -4.09
CA TYR A 4 -0.53 11.96 -2.92
C TYR A 4 -0.36 10.60 -2.28
N LEU A 5 0.21 10.57 -1.10
CA LEU A 5 0.55 9.37 -0.34
C LEU A 5 -0.53 9.16 0.72
N ILE A 6 -1.17 8.01 0.70
CA ILE A 6 -2.24 7.65 1.65
C ILE A 6 -1.84 6.37 2.37
N ARG A 7 -1.72 6.43 3.69
CA ARG A 7 -1.63 5.22 4.48
C ARG A 7 -3.00 4.54 4.57
N HIS A 8 -3.02 3.21 4.48
CA HIS A 8 -4.25 2.43 4.66
C HIS A 8 -4.97 2.77 5.97
N ALA A 9 -6.27 2.51 6.02
CA ALA A 9 -7.11 2.62 7.21
C ALA A 9 -6.67 1.63 8.30
N GLU A 10 -7.08 1.85 9.55
CA GLU A 10 -6.76 0.94 10.65
C GLU A 10 -7.09 -0.50 10.31
N SER A 11 -6.10 -1.38 10.46
CA SER A 11 -6.24 -2.82 10.26
C SER A 11 -6.35 -3.58 11.58
N GLU A 12 -6.83 -4.83 11.51
CA GLU A 12 -6.85 -5.76 12.64
C GLU A 12 -5.47 -5.89 13.28
N ALA A 13 -4.40 -5.88 12.49
CA ALA A 13 -3.03 -5.92 13.00
C ALA A 13 -2.64 -4.61 13.72
N ASN A 14 -3.11 -3.44 13.26
CA ASN A 14 -2.88 -2.19 13.99
C ASN A 14 -3.61 -2.20 15.33
N ALA A 15 -4.88 -2.62 15.35
CA ALA A 15 -5.66 -2.69 16.59
C ALA A 15 -5.11 -3.72 17.59
N ALA A 16 -4.48 -4.80 17.10
CA ALA A 16 -3.89 -5.85 17.92
C ALA A 16 -2.51 -5.49 18.48
N SER A 17 -1.81 -4.52 17.92
CA SER A 17 -0.46 -4.14 18.37
C SER A 17 -0.43 -3.59 19.80
N ASP A 18 -1.56 -3.08 20.28
CA ASP A 18 -1.70 -2.50 21.61
C ASP A 18 -2.18 -3.53 22.66
N LEU A 19 -2.31 -4.82 22.27
CA LEU A 19 -2.76 -5.88 23.16
C LEU A 19 -1.57 -6.64 23.76
N ASP A 20 -1.69 -7.06 25.03
CA ASP A 20 -0.68 -7.88 25.72
C ASP A 20 -0.45 -9.25 25.06
N ASN A 21 -1.45 -9.76 24.35
CA ASN A 21 -1.39 -10.98 23.55
C ASN A 21 -1.81 -10.70 22.11
N PRO A 22 -0.90 -10.21 21.25
CA PRO A 22 -1.24 -9.89 19.87
C PRO A 22 -1.63 -11.15 19.08
N THR A 23 -2.76 -11.09 18.41
CA THR A 23 -3.17 -12.12 17.47
C THR A 23 -2.33 -12.01 16.18
N TYR A 24 -1.81 -13.14 15.72
CA TYR A 24 -1.08 -13.19 14.46
C TYR A 24 -2.04 -13.17 13.27
N TYR A 25 -2.11 -12.03 12.57
CA TYR A 25 -2.88 -11.89 11.35
C TYR A 25 -1.98 -12.16 10.14
N TYR A 26 -2.55 -12.82 9.13
CA TYR A 26 -1.96 -12.88 7.79
C TYR A 26 -2.81 -12.01 6.88
N ASP A 27 -2.17 -11.09 6.13
CA ASP A 27 -2.87 -10.17 5.23
C ASP A 27 -4.11 -9.53 5.88
N ALA A 28 -3.88 -8.88 7.03
CA ALA A 28 -4.91 -8.32 7.91
C ALA A 28 -5.89 -7.41 7.14
N ARG A 29 -7.18 -7.50 7.52
CA ARG A 29 -8.25 -6.64 7.02
C ARG A 29 -8.30 -5.31 7.77
N ILE A 30 -9.08 -4.35 7.25
CA ILE A 30 -9.40 -3.14 8.02
C ILE A 30 -10.46 -3.45 9.09
N THR A 31 -10.40 -2.70 10.19
CA THR A 31 -11.41 -2.76 11.26
C THR A 31 -12.65 -1.95 10.89
N GLN A 32 -13.72 -2.06 11.70
CA GLN A 32 -14.89 -1.18 11.56
C GLN A 32 -14.50 0.30 11.71
N ARG A 33 -13.59 0.62 12.63
CA ARG A 33 -13.01 1.98 12.75
C ARG A 33 -12.25 2.38 11.49
N GLY A 34 -11.51 1.44 10.89
CA GLY A 34 -10.84 1.65 9.60
C GLY A 34 -11.83 1.98 8.47
N VAL A 35 -12.98 1.31 8.42
CA VAL A 35 -14.04 1.63 7.45
C VAL A 35 -14.53 3.08 7.62
N GLU A 36 -14.72 3.52 8.85
CA GLU A 36 -15.14 4.91 9.13
C GLU A 36 -14.07 5.94 8.76
N GLN A 37 -12.78 5.63 9.04
CA GLN A 37 -11.65 6.45 8.62
C GLN A 37 -11.62 6.61 7.10
N ALA A 38 -11.75 5.51 6.36
CA ALA A 38 -11.74 5.51 4.90
C ALA A 38 -12.93 6.31 4.31
N LYS A 39 -14.13 6.19 4.89
CA LYS A 39 -15.30 7.00 4.49
C LYS A 39 -15.09 8.50 4.74
N LYS A 40 -14.51 8.86 5.89
CA LYS A 40 -14.17 10.26 6.19
C LYS A 40 -13.15 10.81 5.19
N LEU A 41 -12.15 9.99 4.84
CA LEU A 41 -11.16 10.37 3.83
C LEU A 41 -11.80 10.56 2.45
N ASN A 42 -12.67 9.65 2.00
CA ASN A 42 -13.41 9.81 0.75
C ASN A 42 -14.08 11.18 0.68
N ASN A 43 -14.84 11.56 1.72
CA ASN A 43 -15.53 12.87 1.77
C ASN A 43 -14.57 14.07 1.68
N ARG A 44 -13.34 13.95 2.24
CA ARG A 44 -12.34 15.02 2.21
C ARG A 44 -11.71 15.23 0.84
N ILE A 45 -11.53 14.15 0.09
CA ILE A 45 -10.79 14.18 -1.19
C ILE A 45 -11.67 13.94 -2.42
N ILE A 46 -12.99 13.82 -2.26
CA ILE A 46 -13.94 13.49 -3.33
C ILE A 46 -13.86 14.45 -4.53
N ASN A 47 -13.50 15.71 -4.29
CA ASN A 47 -13.36 16.73 -5.33
C ASN A 47 -11.95 16.72 -5.99
N LEU A 48 -11.01 15.95 -5.47
CA LEU A 48 -9.69 15.84 -6.09
C LEU A 48 -9.75 14.89 -7.28
N LYS A 49 -9.16 15.32 -8.38
CA LYS A 49 -9.00 14.48 -9.57
C LYS A 49 -7.57 14.03 -9.66
N PHE A 50 -7.38 12.72 -9.82
CA PHE A 50 -6.08 12.11 -10.01
C PHE A 50 -6.02 11.47 -11.40
N ASP A 51 -4.85 11.56 -12.02
CA ASP A 51 -4.62 10.99 -13.35
C ASP A 51 -4.36 9.48 -13.26
N LYS A 52 -3.76 9.02 -12.14
CA LYS A 52 -3.46 7.61 -11.93
C LYS A 52 -3.52 7.23 -10.45
N TYR A 53 -3.94 6.00 -10.23
CA TYR A 53 -4.11 5.40 -8.90
C TYR A 53 -3.23 4.17 -8.80
N PHE A 54 -2.38 4.12 -7.78
CA PHE A 54 -1.60 2.95 -7.41
C PHE A 54 -2.05 2.43 -6.06
N CYS A 55 -2.14 1.12 -5.92
CA CYS A 55 -2.52 0.47 -4.67
C CYS A 55 -1.63 -0.73 -4.40
N SER A 56 -1.13 -0.84 -3.20
CA SER A 56 -0.46 -2.04 -2.71
C SER A 56 -1.44 -3.22 -2.74
N PRO A 57 -0.98 -4.44 -3.05
CA PRO A 57 -1.86 -5.61 -3.13
C PRO A 57 -2.22 -6.24 -1.76
N LEU A 58 -1.80 -5.69 -0.62
CA LEU A 58 -2.26 -6.14 0.69
C LEU A 58 -3.74 -5.79 0.93
N THR A 59 -4.49 -6.70 1.55
CA THR A 59 -5.94 -6.57 1.68
C THR A 59 -6.37 -5.26 2.32
N ARG A 60 -5.71 -4.81 3.38
CA ARG A 60 -6.02 -3.54 4.05
C ARG A 60 -5.92 -2.31 3.15
N THR A 61 -5.02 -2.31 2.17
CA THR A 61 -4.91 -1.24 1.18
C THR A 61 -5.98 -1.34 0.10
N LEU A 62 -6.31 -2.56 -0.35
CA LEU A 62 -7.36 -2.80 -1.34
C LEU A 62 -8.74 -2.39 -0.78
N GLU A 63 -9.05 -2.77 0.47
CA GLU A 63 -10.27 -2.37 1.16
C GLU A 63 -10.35 -0.86 1.37
N THR A 64 -9.25 -0.24 1.82
CA THR A 64 -9.15 1.22 1.94
C THR A 64 -9.40 1.90 0.59
N PHE A 65 -8.71 1.43 -0.46
CA PHE A 65 -8.88 1.98 -1.80
C PHE A 65 -10.32 1.88 -2.30
N SER A 66 -10.96 0.73 -2.12
CA SER A 66 -12.34 0.49 -2.57
C SER A 66 -13.35 1.46 -1.91
N ILE A 67 -13.10 1.86 -0.67
CA ILE A 67 -13.95 2.81 0.05
C ILE A 67 -13.62 4.24 -0.33
N VAL A 68 -12.34 4.59 -0.42
CA VAL A 68 -11.90 5.96 -0.72
C VAL A 68 -12.17 6.32 -2.17
N PHE A 69 -12.07 5.37 -3.09
CA PHE A 69 -12.22 5.58 -4.54
C PHE A 69 -13.20 4.58 -5.20
N PRO A 70 -14.49 4.57 -4.81
CA PRO A 70 -15.43 3.47 -5.13
C PRO A 70 -15.65 3.22 -6.63
N SER A 71 -15.38 4.21 -7.49
CA SER A 71 -15.57 4.08 -8.95
C SER A 71 -14.25 4.00 -9.73
N LYS A 72 -13.13 3.81 -9.04
CA LYS A 72 -11.81 3.80 -9.66
C LYS A 72 -11.18 2.42 -9.63
N LYS A 73 -10.34 2.16 -10.62
CA LYS A 73 -9.53 0.94 -10.69
C LYS A 73 -8.06 1.32 -10.52
N PRO A 74 -7.36 0.78 -9.51
CA PRO A 74 -5.96 1.07 -9.31
C PRO A 74 -5.08 0.22 -10.22
N VAL A 75 -3.88 0.68 -10.50
CA VAL A 75 -2.76 -0.20 -10.84
C VAL A 75 -2.32 -0.88 -9.55
N ILE A 76 -2.39 -2.20 -9.52
CA ILE A 76 -1.91 -3.00 -8.39
C ILE A 76 -0.38 -3.06 -8.48
N GLU A 77 0.28 -2.48 -7.48
CA GLU A 77 1.73 -2.24 -7.51
C GLU A 77 2.43 -2.87 -6.29
N PRO A 78 3.08 -4.03 -6.46
CA PRO A 78 3.75 -4.71 -5.35
C PRO A 78 5.00 -3.99 -4.83
N LEU A 79 5.58 -3.07 -5.59
CA LEU A 79 6.74 -2.30 -5.13
C LEU A 79 6.40 -1.37 -3.97
N ILE A 80 5.13 -0.92 -3.87
CA ILE A 80 4.67 -0.05 -2.78
C ILE A 80 4.03 -0.82 -1.60
N ARG A 81 4.27 -2.14 -1.49
CA ARG A 81 3.81 -2.95 -0.34
C ARG A 81 4.54 -2.57 0.95
N GLU A 82 4.01 -3.02 2.09
CA GLU A 82 4.66 -2.79 3.39
C GLU A 82 6.02 -3.50 3.49
N HIS A 83 6.81 -3.10 4.45
CA HIS A 83 8.00 -3.78 4.89
C HIS A 83 7.64 -5.18 5.36
N LEU A 84 8.14 -6.21 4.69
CA LEU A 84 7.87 -7.59 5.07
C LEU A 84 8.63 -7.93 6.35
N TYR A 85 8.02 -7.67 7.49
CA TYR A 85 8.61 -7.89 8.81
C TYR A 85 7.72 -8.75 9.72
N HIS A 86 6.40 -8.58 9.67
CA HIS A 86 5.41 -9.29 10.47
C HIS A 86 4.53 -10.21 9.61
N SER A 87 3.81 -11.11 10.27
CA SER A 87 2.85 -12.01 9.60
C SER A 87 1.78 -11.25 8.79
N CYS A 88 1.35 -10.09 9.26
CA CYS A 88 0.35 -9.26 8.57
C CYS A 88 0.85 -8.66 7.24
N ASP A 89 2.15 -8.74 6.97
CA ASP A 89 2.75 -8.28 5.71
C ASP A 89 2.90 -9.42 4.69
N VAL A 90 2.57 -10.65 5.09
CA VAL A 90 2.46 -11.79 4.18
C VAL A 90 1.16 -11.69 3.42
N GLY A 91 1.24 -11.54 2.10
CA GLY A 91 0.07 -11.35 1.26
C GLY A 91 -0.64 -12.65 0.88
N ARG A 92 -1.66 -12.52 0.07
CA ARG A 92 -2.40 -13.63 -0.55
C ARG A 92 -2.08 -13.75 -2.03
N GLN A 93 -2.12 -14.97 -2.54
CA GLN A 93 -1.91 -15.23 -3.96
C GLN A 93 -2.92 -14.47 -4.85
N PRO A 94 -2.53 -14.06 -6.09
CA PRO A 94 -3.38 -13.30 -7.00
C PRO A 94 -4.76 -13.94 -7.23
N LYS A 95 -4.82 -15.26 -7.32
CA LYS A 95 -6.08 -16.02 -7.46
C LYS A 95 -7.06 -15.78 -6.30
N LYS A 96 -6.54 -15.69 -5.06
CA LYS A 96 -7.36 -15.45 -3.86
C LYS A 96 -7.84 -14.00 -3.83
N LEU A 97 -6.96 -13.04 -4.16
CA LEU A 97 -7.30 -11.62 -4.25
C LEU A 97 -8.35 -11.36 -5.33
N LYS A 98 -8.20 -11.96 -6.52
CA LYS A 98 -9.15 -11.80 -7.64
C LYS A 98 -10.57 -12.28 -7.33
N LYS A 99 -10.72 -13.30 -6.48
CA LYS A 99 -12.06 -13.77 -6.07
C LYS A 99 -12.82 -12.75 -5.25
N GLU A 100 -12.11 -11.93 -4.49
CA GLU A 100 -12.69 -10.95 -3.56
C GLU A 100 -12.76 -9.55 -4.17
N PHE A 101 -11.72 -9.16 -4.89
CA PHE A 101 -11.62 -7.87 -5.57
C PHE A 101 -11.70 -8.07 -7.09
N ASN A 102 -12.83 -8.59 -7.56
CA ASN A 102 -13.03 -9.03 -8.96
C ASN A 102 -12.88 -7.91 -9.99
N ASP A 103 -13.06 -6.65 -9.59
CA ASP A 103 -12.91 -5.48 -10.46
C ASP A 103 -11.45 -5.01 -10.61
N PHE A 104 -10.52 -5.52 -9.80
CA PHE A 104 -9.11 -5.16 -9.86
C PHE A 104 -8.31 -6.15 -10.70
N ASP A 105 -7.26 -5.67 -11.33
CA ASP A 105 -6.37 -6.50 -12.16
C ASP A 105 -5.12 -6.91 -11.38
N PHE A 106 -4.96 -8.23 -11.16
CA PHE A 106 -3.83 -8.85 -10.46
C PHE A 106 -2.91 -9.64 -11.40
N ASN A 107 -3.09 -9.53 -12.72
CA ASN A 107 -2.35 -10.36 -13.69
C ASN A 107 -0.82 -10.11 -13.65
N ASN A 108 -0.40 -8.93 -13.21
CA ASN A 108 1.02 -8.59 -13.10
C ASN A 108 1.67 -9.05 -11.78
N LEU A 109 0.92 -9.70 -10.89
CA LEU A 109 1.46 -10.23 -9.65
C LEU A 109 1.95 -11.67 -9.81
N ASN A 110 3.15 -11.95 -9.31
CA ASN A 110 3.60 -13.32 -9.10
C ASN A 110 2.92 -13.95 -7.88
N ASP A 111 2.89 -15.27 -7.80
CA ASP A 111 2.21 -16.01 -6.72
C ASP A 111 2.66 -15.62 -5.31
N PHE A 112 3.94 -15.26 -5.16
CA PHE A 112 4.56 -14.83 -3.89
C PHE A 112 5.10 -13.39 -3.97
N TRP A 113 4.33 -12.49 -4.54
CA TRP A 113 4.68 -11.08 -4.80
C TRP A 113 5.19 -10.32 -3.56
N TRP A 114 4.80 -10.74 -2.37
CA TRP A 114 5.26 -10.14 -1.10
C TRP A 114 6.70 -10.53 -0.73
N ASN A 115 7.26 -11.54 -1.36
CA ASN A 115 8.52 -12.17 -0.99
C ASN A 115 9.61 -12.03 -2.06
N ASN A 116 9.66 -10.91 -2.77
CA ASN A 116 10.63 -10.65 -3.84
C ASN A 116 10.71 -11.78 -4.88
N ASN A 117 9.56 -12.44 -5.17
CA ASN A 117 9.42 -13.54 -6.12
C ASN A 117 10.24 -14.81 -5.81
N LYS A 118 10.76 -14.95 -4.59
CA LYS A 118 11.42 -16.18 -4.20
C LYS A 118 10.37 -17.25 -3.87
N PRO A 119 10.40 -18.43 -4.51
CA PRO A 119 9.50 -19.51 -4.18
C PRO A 119 9.83 -20.02 -2.78
N ILE A 120 9.01 -19.68 -1.82
CA ILE A 120 9.15 -20.11 -0.44
C ILE A 120 7.81 -20.63 0.02
N ASN A 121 7.91 -21.67 0.86
CA ASN A 121 6.80 -22.15 1.64
C ASN A 121 5.99 -20.96 2.18
N GLU A 122 4.68 -20.90 1.90
CA GLU A 122 3.77 -19.80 2.28
C GLU A 122 3.89 -19.38 3.75
N LYS A 123 4.42 -20.26 4.61
CA LYS A 123 4.59 -20.03 6.05
C LYS A 123 5.94 -19.42 6.46
N LYS A 124 6.91 -19.31 5.54
CA LYS A 124 8.21 -18.76 5.87
C LYS A 124 8.29 -17.29 5.51
N ILE A 125 8.26 -16.43 6.51
CA ILE A 125 8.50 -14.99 6.35
C ILE A 125 9.99 -14.78 6.17
N ILE A 126 10.39 -14.21 5.04
CA ILE A 126 11.74 -13.68 4.84
C ILE A 126 11.65 -12.18 5.06
N GLN A 127 12.17 -11.74 6.18
CA GLN A 127 12.18 -10.31 6.50
C GLN A 127 12.99 -9.53 5.46
N GLU A 128 12.44 -8.41 5.05
CA GLU A 128 13.15 -7.43 4.23
C GLU A 128 14.08 -6.59 5.11
N SER A 129 15.22 -6.19 4.55
CA SER A 129 16.06 -5.16 5.15
C SER A 129 15.51 -3.75 4.81
N HIS A 130 15.94 -2.74 5.56
CA HIS A 130 15.63 -1.34 5.19
C HIS A 130 16.16 -0.96 3.80
N ASN A 131 17.25 -1.57 3.36
CA ASN A 131 17.77 -1.35 2.03
C ASN A 131 16.86 -1.93 0.94
N ASP A 132 16.21 -3.08 1.19
CA ASP A 132 15.26 -3.67 0.24
C ASP A 132 14.06 -2.74 0.00
N ILE A 133 13.55 -2.08 1.05
CA ILE A 133 12.47 -1.10 0.91
C ILE A 133 12.93 0.09 0.06
N LYS A 134 14.11 0.64 0.33
CA LYS A 134 14.67 1.76 -0.45
C LYS A 134 14.86 1.37 -1.91
N MET A 135 15.33 0.17 -2.18
CA MET A 135 15.46 -0.32 -3.55
C MET A 135 14.11 -0.47 -4.27
N ARG A 136 13.07 -0.96 -3.58
CA ARG A 136 11.72 -1.02 -4.13
C ARG A 136 11.17 0.38 -4.43
N LEU A 137 11.36 1.32 -3.52
CA LEU A 137 10.95 2.70 -3.72
C LEU A 137 11.66 3.33 -4.93
N ARG A 138 12.98 3.15 -5.06
CA ARG A 138 13.74 3.62 -6.23
C ARG A 138 13.20 3.01 -7.52
N SER A 139 12.94 1.71 -7.53
CA SER A 139 12.36 1.02 -8.69
C SER A 139 10.99 1.57 -9.06
N PHE A 140 10.14 1.83 -8.06
CA PHE A 140 8.84 2.45 -8.27
C PHE A 140 8.97 3.87 -8.83
N LEU A 141 9.82 4.72 -8.26
CA LEU A 141 10.06 6.07 -8.75
C LEU A 141 10.54 6.08 -10.20
N LEU A 142 11.45 5.17 -10.57
CA LEU A 142 11.88 5.01 -11.96
C LEU A 142 10.75 4.60 -12.91
N SER A 143 9.85 3.71 -12.46
CA SER A 143 8.74 3.23 -13.28
C SER A 143 7.71 4.33 -13.62
N ILE A 144 7.62 5.36 -12.78
CA ILE A 144 6.68 6.47 -12.99
C ILE A 144 7.35 7.74 -13.56
N LYS A 145 8.68 7.76 -13.68
CA LYS A 145 9.48 8.93 -14.07
C LYS A 145 8.99 9.60 -15.36
N ASN A 146 8.68 8.79 -16.36
CA ASN A 146 8.34 9.26 -17.70
C ASN A 146 6.82 9.34 -17.95
N LEU A 147 6.01 9.18 -16.90
CA LEU A 147 4.57 9.35 -17.03
C LEU A 147 4.26 10.85 -17.17
N ASN A 148 3.62 11.22 -18.26
CA ASN A 148 3.17 12.61 -18.48
C ASN A 148 1.86 12.84 -17.71
N LEU A 149 1.94 12.82 -16.37
CA LEU A 149 0.82 12.95 -15.45
C LEU A 149 1.07 14.11 -14.48
N GLN A 150 -0.01 14.72 -13.99
CA GLN A 150 0.09 15.83 -13.06
C GLN A 150 -0.08 15.39 -11.61
N LYS A 151 -1.04 14.48 -11.35
CA LYS A 151 -1.40 14.03 -9.99
C LYS A 151 -1.54 12.51 -9.94
N ILE A 152 -0.74 11.89 -9.10
CA ILE A 152 -0.77 10.45 -8.84
C ILE A 152 -1.11 10.22 -7.37
N VAL A 153 -1.97 9.24 -7.08
CA VAL A 153 -2.24 8.81 -5.72
C VAL A 153 -1.71 7.40 -5.47
N LEU A 154 -1.09 7.20 -4.32
CA LEU A 154 -0.60 5.92 -3.81
C LEU A 154 -1.34 5.57 -2.52
N VAL A 155 -2.02 4.42 -2.49
CA VAL A 155 -2.54 3.83 -1.25
C VAL A 155 -1.57 2.74 -0.81
N SER A 156 -0.88 2.99 0.29
CA SER A 156 0.24 2.19 0.75
C SER A 156 0.28 2.10 2.29
N HIS A 157 1.44 2.00 2.90
CA HIS A 157 1.66 1.58 4.27
C HIS A 157 2.60 2.52 5.02
N GLY A 158 2.55 2.41 6.35
CA GLY A 158 3.30 3.30 7.22
C GLY A 158 4.81 3.26 7.00
N THR A 159 5.43 2.07 7.12
CA THR A 159 6.90 1.94 7.02
C THR A 159 7.40 2.21 5.60
N PHE A 160 6.64 1.81 4.57
CA PHE A 160 7.01 2.14 3.20
C PHE A 160 6.95 3.65 2.95
N LEU A 161 5.86 4.31 3.34
CA LEU A 161 5.68 5.75 3.10
C LEU A 161 6.64 6.60 3.94
N SER A 162 7.03 6.15 5.14
CA SER A 162 7.98 6.87 5.98
C SER A 162 9.36 7.06 5.34
N GLN A 163 9.70 6.26 4.31
CA GLN A 163 10.90 6.48 3.52
C GLN A 163 10.86 7.82 2.76
N ILE A 164 9.65 8.31 2.44
CA ILE A 164 9.43 9.58 1.74
C ILE A 164 9.15 10.70 2.74
N THR A 165 8.22 10.45 3.68
CA THR A 165 7.67 11.45 4.60
C THR A 165 8.56 11.73 5.81
N GLU A 166 9.53 10.84 6.11
CA GLU A 166 10.43 10.87 7.28
C GLU A 166 9.73 10.65 8.64
N TYR A 167 8.42 10.46 8.64
CA TYR A 167 7.62 10.10 9.82
C TYR A 167 6.55 9.08 9.43
N MET A 168 5.98 8.43 10.44
CA MET A 168 4.89 7.47 10.26
C MET A 168 3.57 8.22 10.10
N LEU A 169 2.95 8.14 8.91
CA LEU A 169 1.62 8.69 8.69
C LEU A 169 0.58 7.99 9.58
N ASP A 170 -0.43 8.72 10.04
CA ASP A 170 -1.60 8.13 10.67
C ASP A 170 -2.47 7.34 9.67
N ASN A 171 -3.33 6.44 10.16
CA ASN A 171 -4.26 5.71 9.29
C ASN A 171 -5.18 6.66 8.54
N CYS A 172 -5.28 6.52 7.22
CA CYS A 172 -6.00 7.43 6.31
C CYS A 172 -5.46 8.87 6.29
N GLU A 173 -4.25 9.10 6.78
CA GLU A 173 -3.57 10.37 6.56
C GLU A 173 -3.15 10.49 5.10
N VAL A 174 -3.24 11.72 4.58
CA VAL A 174 -2.80 12.09 3.24
C VAL A 174 -1.63 13.07 3.35
N TYR A 175 -0.52 12.69 2.75
CA TYR A 175 0.65 13.56 2.57
C TYR A 175 0.84 13.83 1.08
N ASP A 176 1.07 15.07 0.70
CA ASP A 176 1.35 15.41 -0.69
C ASP A 176 2.73 16.06 -0.84
N CYS A 177 3.43 15.69 -1.92
CA CYS A 177 4.77 16.16 -2.23
C CYS A 177 5.02 16.21 -3.73
N GLU A 178 6.07 16.91 -4.12
CA GLU A 178 6.51 16.94 -5.52
C GLU A 178 7.39 15.72 -5.84
N TYR A 179 7.09 15.06 -6.97
CA TYR A 179 7.87 13.91 -7.43
C TYR A 179 9.38 14.21 -7.55
N ASN A 180 9.74 15.38 -8.07
CA ASN A 180 11.14 15.72 -8.26
C ASN A 180 11.91 15.82 -6.94
N GLU A 181 11.30 16.39 -5.90
CA GLU A 181 11.91 16.45 -4.57
C GLU A 181 12.17 15.06 -4.00
N VAL A 182 11.19 14.17 -4.16
CA VAL A 182 11.36 12.77 -3.75
C VAL A 182 12.42 12.08 -4.60
N TYR A 183 12.40 12.28 -5.91
CA TYR A 183 13.36 11.64 -6.81
C TYR A 183 14.80 12.04 -6.48
N GLU A 184 15.09 13.34 -6.32
CA GLU A 184 16.42 13.88 -6.00
C GLU A 184 16.96 13.35 -4.65
N LYS A 185 16.06 13.07 -3.69
CA LYS A 185 16.45 12.49 -2.40
C LYS A 185 16.96 11.04 -2.52
N PHE A 186 16.56 10.30 -3.56
CA PHE A 186 16.90 8.88 -3.73
C PHE A 186 17.88 8.60 -4.86
N PHE A 187 18.21 9.55 -5.71
CA PHE A 187 19.13 9.42 -6.85
C PHE A 187 20.19 10.50 -6.89
#